data_2ab8abc4bb05e6a07c17ad468520d7bc
#
_entry.id   2ab8abc4bb05e6a07c17ad468520d7bc
#
_cell.length_a   1.000
_cell.length_b   1.000
_cell.length_c   1.000
_cell.angle_alpha   90.00
_cell.angle_beta   90.00
_cell.angle_gamma   90.00
#
_symmetry.space_group_name_H-M   'P 1'
#
loop_
_entity.id
_entity.type
_entity.pdbx_description
1 polymer ?
#
loop_
_entity_poly.entity_id
_entity_poly.type
_entity_poly.pdbx_seq_one_letter_code
_entity_poly.pdbx_strand_id
1 'polypeptide(L)'
;MAAHRRDRWQTLSFTSEALRGNPLADPHERPLHVYLPEDDSRRYPSVYVIQGMTGIADAWFNVTPWSTSYPDLIADLAPDAVVVLVDAFTAVGGSQFLDSPAIGDYHTYLCDEIVPFVDANFPTLPDARHRGIQGKSSGGYGAMITPLLRPDLFGGLATHAGDALFENCYARDFAAAARALREQYDGSFDAFWEDFRSGRPPFSAPNDEVLVNTYAMAAAYSANDDGSVDLPFDIETAERIPETWARWLEWDPVLRARAPEGREVLRNMRAVWIDSGRSDEYYLELGAIAFHREVVAAGTPAERVRFELFPGKHGGLTRRYPLSLAFLAGGLSMTL
;
A
#
# COMPACT_ATOMS: atom_id res chain seq x y z
N MET A 1 -0.27 32.03 -9.51
CA MET A 1 0.08 31.43 -8.19
C MET A 1 0.25 29.89 -8.20
N ALA A 2 -0.26 29.14 -9.19
CA ALA A 2 -0.10 27.67 -9.24
C ALA A 2 1.30 27.18 -9.67
N ALA A 3 2.05 27.95 -10.44
CA ALA A 3 3.34 27.52 -10.98
C ALA A 3 4.44 27.32 -9.91
N HIS A 4 4.49 28.15 -8.87
CA HIS A 4 5.52 28.06 -7.82
C HIS A 4 5.33 26.88 -6.83
N ARG A 5 4.18 26.21 -6.82
CA ARG A 5 3.88 25.15 -5.84
C ARG A 5 4.51 23.81 -6.19
N ARG A 6 4.80 23.57 -7.49
CA ARG A 6 5.39 22.31 -7.97
C ARG A 6 6.90 22.34 -8.07
N ASP A 7 7.54 23.50 -7.88
CA ASP A 7 8.99 23.67 -7.99
C ASP A 7 9.77 22.89 -6.92
N ARG A 8 9.08 22.41 -5.87
CA ARG A 8 9.67 21.59 -4.80
C ARG A 8 9.60 20.09 -5.08
N TRP A 9 8.93 19.68 -6.15
CA TRP A 9 8.87 18.29 -6.57
C TRP A 9 9.95 18.00 -7.61
N GLN A 10 10.75 17.00 -7.32
CA GLN A 10 11.67 16.41 -8.29
C GLN A 10 11.07 15.11 -8.81
N THR A 11 11.07 14.93 -10.13
CA THR A 11 10.67 13.71 -10.81
C THR A 11 11.89 13.04 -11.39
N LEU A 12 12.11 11.79 -11.03
CA LEU A 12 13.24 10.98 -11.45
C LEU A 12 12.73 9.72 -12.15
N SER A 13 13.53 9.14 -13.03
CA SER A 13 13.37 7.74 -13.46
C SER A 13 14.37 6.92 -12.65
N PHE A 14 13.84 5.96 -11.87
CA PHE A 14 14.65 5.06 -11.06
C PHE A 14 14.73 3.69 -11.74
N THR A 15 15.95 3.21 -11.98
CA THR A 15 16.16 1.86 -12.54
C THR A 15 16.36 0.87 -11.42
N SER A 16 15.42 -0.07 -11.28
CA SER A 16 15.45 -1.12 -10.25
C SER A 16 16.11 -2.39 -10.77
N GLU A 17 17.07 -2.90 -10.05
CA GLU A 17 17.63 -4.23 -10.30
C GLU A 17 16.73 -5.34 -9.77
N ALA A 18 16.04 -5.12 -8.63
CA ALA A 18 15.08 -6.06 -8.06
C ALA A 18 13.90 -6.36 -8.99
N LEU A 19 13.46 -5.36 -9.78
CA LEU A 19 12.37 -5.54 -10.73
C LEU A 19 12.83 -5.98 -12.13
N ARG A 20 14.13 -6.09 -12.37
CA ARG A 20 14.66 -6.49 -13.68
C ARG A 20 14.27 -7.93 -14.01
N GLY A 21 13.56 -8.10 -15.13
CA GLY A 21 13.13 -9.42 -15.60
C GLY A 21 12.02 -10.06 -14.75
N ASN A 22 11.21 -9.23 -14.06
CA ASN A 22 10.07 -9.73 -13.28
C ASN A 22 9.10 -10.56 -14.14
N PRO A 23 8.32 -11.47 -13.51
CA PRO A 23 7.46 -12.42 -14.23
C PRO A 23 6.37 -11.78 -15.10
N LEU A 24 5.93 -10.57 -14.73
CA LEU A 24 4.88 -9.84 -15.45
C LEU A 24 5.40 -9.00 -16.61
N ALA A 25 6.73 -8.98 -16.81
CA ALA A 25 7.41 -8.10 -17.76
C ALA A 25 7.07 -6.60 -17.55
N ASP A 26 6.76 -6.23 -16.31
CA ASP A 26 6.56 -4.85 -15.92
C ASP A 26 7.86 -4.05 -16.05
N PRO A 27 7.80 -2.75 -16.38
CA PRO A 27 8.98 -1.93 -16.47
C PRO A 27 9.80 -1.95 -15.17
N HIS A 28 11.11 -2.11 -15.26
CA HIS A 28 12.02 -1.95 -14.14
C HIS A 28 12.56 -0.51 -14.00
N GLU A 29 12.29 0.34 -14.98
CA GLU A 29 12.40 1.79 -14.83
C GLU A 29 11.08 2.33 -14.29
N ARG A 30 11.14 3.01 -13.12
CA ARG A 30 9.97 3.49 -12.39
C ARG A 30 10.04 4.98 -12.13
N PRO A 31 8.92 5.71 -12.25
CA PRO A 31 8.88 7.09 -11.81
C PRO A 31 9.03 7.16 -10.29
N LEU A 32 9.86 8.11 -9.84
CA LEU A 32 10.05 8.44 -8.43
C LEU A 32 9.88 9.94 -8.26
N HIS A 33 8.91 10.37 -7.45
CA HIS A 33 8.72 11.79 -7.20
C HIS A 33 9.09 12.10 -5.76
N VAL A 34 9.89 13.15 -5.57
CA VAL A 34 10.39 13.56 -4.27
C VAL A 34 10.06 15.02 -4.02
N TYR A 35 9.33 15.31 -2.95
CA TYR A 35 9.09 16.65 -2.45
C TYR A 35 10.20 17.01 -1.45
N LEU A 36 10.71 18.23 -1.58
CA LEU A 36 11.74 18.78 -0.70
C LEU A 36 11.22 19.98 0.07
N PRO A 37 11.45 20.07 1.40
CA PRO A 37 11.21 21.27 2.19
C PRO A 37 12.02 22.47 1.72
N GLU A 38 11.66 23.67 2.17
CA GLU A 38 12.30 24.92 1.68
C GLU A 38 13.73 25.13 2.18
N ASP A 39 13.99 24.76 3.42
CA ASP A 39 15.30 24.93 4.03
C ASP A 39 16.18 23.72 3.70
N ASP A 40 17.16 23.92 2.85
CA ASP A 40 18.12 22.91 2.41
C ASP A 40 19.34 22.75 3.33
N SER A 41 19.43 23.56 4.39
CA SER A 41 20.56 23.56 5.33
C SER A 41 20.52 22.44 6.37
N ARG A 42 19.40 21.70 6.48
CA ARG A 42 19.18 20.64 7.49
C ARG A 42 18.66 19.35 6.85
N ARG A 43 18.65 18.29 7.64
CA ARG A 43 18.04 17.02 7.27
C ARG A 43 16.65 16.88 7.88
N TYR A 44 15.81 16.08 7.25
CA TYR A 44 14.40 15.92 7.54
C TYR A 44 14.02 14.45 7.75
N PRO A 45 12.96 14.15 8.50
CA PRO A 45 12.32 12.87 8.39
C PRO A 45 11.80 12.66 6.95
N SER A 46 11.64 11.40 6.56
CA SER A 46 11.10 11.04 5.27
C SER A 46 9.79 10.26 5.41
N VAL A 47 8.83 10.49 4.49
CA VAL A 47 7.56 9.77 4.43
C VAL A 47 7.36 9.23 3.03
N TYR A 48 7.29 7.90 2.92
CA TYR A 48 7.05 7.19 1.69
C TYR A 48 5.55 7.02 1.47
N VAL A 49 5.05 7.49 0.34
CA VAL A 49 3.64 7.40 -0.05
C VAL A 49 3.51 6.33 -1.11
N ILE A 50 2.74 5.31 -0.79
CA ILE A 50 2.54 4.14 -1.63
C ILE A 50 1.07 4.02 -2.06
N GLN A 51 0.85 3.58 -3.31
CA GLN A 51 -0.48 3.57 -3.92
C GLN A 51 -1.29 2.33 -3.53
N GLY A 52 -2.61 2.48 -3.62
CA GLY A 52 -3.54 1.36 -3.62
C GLY A 52 -3.56 0.60 -4.95
N MET A 53 -4.38 -0.43 -5.01
CA MET A 53 -4.61 -1.21 -6.22
C MET A 53 -4.92 -0.31 -7.43
N THR A 54 -4.35 -0.63 -8.58
CA THR A 54 -4.43 0.13 -9.84
C THR A 54 -3.85 1.55 -9.81
N GLY A 55 -3.28 1.98 -8.69
CA GLY A 55 -2.63 3.28 -8.56
C GLY A 55 -1.24 3.31 -9.19
N ILE A 56 -0.90 4.44 -9.81
CA ILE A 56 0.45 4.76 -10.32
C ILE A 56 0.93 6.08 -9.71
N ALA A 57 2.24 6.25 -9.55
CA ALA A 57 2.78 7.45 -8.91
C ALA A 57 2.47 8.73 -9.69
N ASP A 58 2.52 8.69 -11.02
CA ASP A 58 2.21 9.83 -11.88
C ASP A 58 0.76 10.34 -11.73
N ALA A 59 -0.19 9.44 -11.39
CA ALA A 59 -1.59 9.81 -11.22
C ALA A 59 -1.82 10.82 -10.07
N TRP A 60 -0.91 10.91 -9.10
CA TRP A 60 -0.98 11.92 -8.05
C TRP A 60 -0.88 13.35 -8.58
N PHE A 61 -0.24 13.54 -9.76
CA PHE A 61 -0.09 14.83 -10.44
C PHE A 61 -1.27 15.21 -11.34
N ASN A 62 -2.29 14.34 -11.47
CA ASN A 62 -3.46 14.63 -12.27
C ASN A 62 -4.20 15.85 -11.73
N VAL A 63 -4.59 16.72 -12.65
CA VAL A 63 -5.34 17.95 -12.36
C VAL A 63 -6.78 17.76 -12.79
N THR A 64 -7.70 18.07 -11.89
CA THR A 64 -9.12 18.13 -12.21
C THR A 64 -9.68 19.51 -11.85
N PRO A 65 -10.74 20.01 -12.55
CA PRO A 65 -11.29 21.35 -12.29
C PRO A 65 -11.83 21.55 -10.86
N TRP A 66 -12.19 20.45 -10.20
CA TRP A 66 -12.96 20.48 -8.95
C TRP A 66 -12.19 19.99 -7.73
N SER A 67 -10.92 19.58 -7.90
CA SER A 67 -10.10 19.11 -6.78
C SER A 67 -8.65 19.59 -6.92
N THR A 68 -8.03 19.88 -5.78
CA THR A 68 -6.60 20.16 -5.69
C THR A 68 -5.84 18.84 -5.83
N SER A 69 -4.79 18.81 -6.65
CA SER A 69 -3.93 17.63 -6.77
C SER A 69 -3.18 17.36 -5.46
N TYR A 70 -2.77 16.11 -5.24
CA TYR A 70 -2.00 15.76 -4.05
C TYR A 70 -0.69 16.57 -3.93
N PRO A 71 0.12 16.74 -4.99
CA PRO A 71 1.31 17.56 -4.92
C PRO A 71 1.04 19.01 -4.52
N ASP A 72 -0.08 19.58 -4.96
CA ASP A 72 -0.45 20.95 -4.57
C ASP A 72 -0.89 20.99 -3.09
N LEU A 73 -1.60 19.96 -2.59
CA LEU A 73 -1.95 19.85 -1.17
C LEU A 73 -0.72 19.74 -0.27
N ILE A 74 0.29 18.98 -0.71
CA ILE A 74 1.55 18.86 0.03
C ILE A 74 2.35 20.16 0.01
N ALA A 75 2.40 20.83 -1.14
CA ALA A 75 3.06 22.12 -1.26
C ALA A 75 2.38 23.22 -0.41
N ASP A 76 1.03 23.17 -0.28
CA ASP A 76 0.30 24.07 0.62
C ASP A 76 0.52 23.73 2.10
N LEU A 77 0.66 22.46 2.44
CA LEU A 77 0.98 22.00 3.79
C LEU A 77 2.40 22.40 4.20
N ALA A 78 3.32 22.44 3.23
CA ALA A 78 4.76 22.69 3.44
C ALA A 78 5.33 21.85 4.62
N PRO A 79 5.23 20.51 4.57
CA PRO A 79 5.62 19.70 5.69
C PRO A 79 7.13 19.74 5.94
N ASP A 80 7.53 19.70 7.20
CA ASP A 80 8.92 19.50 7.61
C ASP A 80 9.36 18.04 7.40
N ALA A 81 9.19 17.51 6.20
CA ALA A 81 9.53 16.14 5.81
C ALA A 81 9.82 16.06 4.31
N VAL A 82 10.76 15.20 3.92
CA VAL A 82 10.90 14.74 2.54
C VAL A 82 9.75 13.76 2.26
N VAL A 83 8.99 13.99 1.17
CA VAL A 83 7.89 13.11 0.79
C VAL A 83 8.24 12.39 -0.51
N VAL A 84 8.14 11.07 -0.50
CA VAL A 84 8.55 10.21 -1.61
C VAL A 84 7.34 9.45 -2.14
N LEU A 85 6.96 9.69 -3.40
CA LEU A 85 5.91 8.91 -4.07
C LEU A 85 6.57 7.76 -4.82
N VAL A 86 6.27 6.53 -4.41
CA VAL A 86 6.88 5.31 -4.97
C VAL A 86 5.88 4.62 -5.89
N ASP A 87 6.29 4.32 -7.11
CA ASP A 87 5.47 3.55 -8.06
C ASP A 87 5.68 2.05 -7.88
N ALA A 88 4.59 1.32 -7.69
CA ALA A 88 4.60 -0.15 -7.57
C ALA A 88 3.40 -0.78 -8.29
N PHE A 89 2.91 -0.13 -9.35
CA PHE A 89 1.89 -0.69 -10.23
C PHE A 89 2.42 -1.92 -10.96
N THR A 90 1.55 -2.90 -11.17
CA THR A 90 1.85 -4.13 -11.92
C THR A 90 0.79 -4.40 -12.98
N ALA A 91 1.11 -5.24 -13.95
CA ALA A 91 0.19 -5.66 -15.01
C ALA A 91 -1.05 -6.43 -14.48
N VAL A 92 -1.05 -6.84 -13.20
CA VAL A 92 -2.21 -7.45 -12.51
C VAL A 92 -2.86 -6.50 -11.51
N GLY A 93 -2.43 -5.21 -11.47
CA GLY A 93 -3.08 -4.14 -10.72
C GLY A 93 -2.35 -3.68 -9.46
N GLY A 94 -1.57 -4.52 -8.80
CA GLY A 94 -0.82 -4.15 -7.59
C GLY A 94 0.16 -5.23 -7.17
N SER A 95 1.13 -4.87 -6.33
CA SER A 95 2.18 -5.76 -5.82
C SER A 95 2.01 -6.12 -4.34
N GLN A 96 1.08 -5.50 -3.66
CA GLN A 96 0.94 -5.55 -2.19
C GLN A 96 2.24 -5.17 -1.46
N PHE A 97 3.22 -4.61 -2.17
CA PHE A 97 4.55 -4.27 -1.63
C PHE A 97 5.28 -5.47 -1.01
N LEU A 98 5.05 -6.66 -1.58
CA LEU A 98 5.70 -7.93 -1.22
C LEU A 98 6.58 -8.42 -2.36
N ASP A 99 7.52 -9.29 -2.03
CA ASP A 99 8.24 -10.08 -3.01
C ASP A 99 7.42 -11.34 -3.32
N SER A 100 7.23 -11.61 -4.61
CA SER A 100 6.45 -12.77 -5.05
C SER A 100 6.98 -13.33 -6.37
N PRO A 101 7.14 -14.68 -6.47
CA PRO A 101 7.54 -15.34 -7.72
C PRO A 101 6.60 -15.08 -8.91
N ALA A 102 5.34 -14.71 -8.65
CA ALA A 102 4.36 -14.40 -9.70
C ALA A 102 4.31 -12.91 -10.09
N ILE A 103 4.87 -12.02 -9.28
CA ILE A 103 4.76 -10.56 -9.49
C ILE A 103 6.14 -9.92 -9.69
N GLY A 104 7.11 -10.25 -8.80
CA GLY A 104 8.43 -9.63 -8.74
C GLY A 104 8.74 -9.12 -7.32
N ASP A 105 9.93 -8.60 -7.12
CA ASP A 105 10.52 -8.30 -5.82
C ASP A 105 10.24 -6.85 -5.38
N TYR A 106 8.96 -6.51 -5.16
CA TYR A 106 8.52 -5.16 -4.85
C TYR A 106 8.80 -4.72 -3.41
N HIS A 107 8.92 -5.66 -2.47
CA HIS A 107 9.38 -5.35 -1.11
C HIS A 107 10.86 -4.99 -1.11
N THR A 108 11.68 -5.79 -1.78
CA THR A 108 13.11 -5.52 -2.02
C THR A 108 13.30 -4.20 -2.74
N TYR A 109 12.55 -3.94 -3.83
CA TYR A 109 12.57 -2.66 -4.53
C TYR A 109 12.33 -1.47 -3.60
N LEU A 110 11.28 -1.51 -2.78
CA LEU A 110 10.96 -0.43 -1.85
C LEU A 110 12.04 -0.28 -0.76
N CYS A 111 12.40 -1.40 -0.11
CA CYS A 111 13.17 -1.38 1.12
C CYS A 111 14.68 -1.32 0.90
N ASP A 112 15.18 -2.05 -0.10
CA ASP A 112 16.61 -2.23 -0.30
C ASP A 112 17.18 -1.42 -1.47
N GLU A 113 16.31 -0.82 -2.30
CA GLU A 113 16.74 0.06 -3.39
C GLU A 113 16.25 1.50 -3.21
N ILE A 114 14.93 1.74 -3.10
CA ILE A 114 14.39 3.11 -3.02
C ILE A 114 14.80 3.80 -1.73
N VAL A 115 14.67 3.14 -0.57
CA VAL A 115 15.02 3.75 0.72
C VAL A 115 16.50 4.16 0.77
N PRO A 116 17.48 3.30 0.46
CA PRO A 116 18.88 3.71 0.45
C PRO A 116 19.20 4.76 -0.59
N PHE A 117 18.57 4.71 -1.77
CA PHE A 117 18.75 5.72 -2.82
C PHE A 117 18.30 7.10 -2.34
N VAL A 118 17.14 7.19 -1.71
CA VAL A 118 16.61 8.45 -1.18
C VAL A 118 17.50 8.99 -0.07
N ASP A 119 17.97 8.15 0.83
CA ASP A 119 18.86 8.58 1.92
C ASP A 119 20.23 9.06 1.42
N ALA A 120 20.73 8.51 0.31
CA ALA A 120 21.99 8.89 -0.28
C ALA A 120 21.92 10.21 -1.09
N ASN A 121 20.75 10.52 -1.68
CA ASN A 121 20.62 11.62 -2.64
C ASN A 121 19.83 12.82 -2.14
N PHE A 122 19.09 12.68 -1.02
CA PHE A 122 18.23 13.73 -0.49
C PHE A 122 18.54 14.03 0.99
N PRO A 123 18.12 15.18 1.52
CA PRO A 123 18.45 15.60 2.88
C PRO A 123 17.58 14.88 3.92
N THR A 124 17.59 13.55 3.94
CA THR A 124 16.86 12.73 4.90
C THR A 124 17.69 12.40 6.14
N LEU A 125 17.01 12.09 7.24
CA LEU A 125 17.58 11.47 8.43
C LEU A 125 17.52 9.95 8.21
N PRO A 126 18.65 9.26 7.97
CA PRO A 126 18.67 7.85 7.51
C PRO A 126 18.53 6.86 8.68
N ASP A 127 17.46 7.00 9.46
CA ASP A 127 17.18 6.18 10.64
C ASP A 127 15.69 5.84 10.68
N ALA A 128 15.34 4.62 11.06
CA ALA A 128 13.95 4.17 11.16
C ALA A 128 13.07 5.12 12.00
N ARG A 129 13.63 5.70 13.06
CA ARG A 129 12.93 6.65 13.93
C ARG A 129 12.47 7.92 13.20
N HIS A 130 13.05 8.21 12.05
CA HIS A 130 12.77 9.39 11.23
C HIS A 130 12.17 9.02 9.87
N ARG A 131 11.74 7.76 9.69
CA ARG A 131 11.13 7.31 8.43
C ARG A 131 9.74 6.74 8.66
N GLY A 132 8.79 7.23 7.87
CA GLY A 132 7.40 6.79 7.88
C GLY A 132 6.95 6.31 6.50
N ILE A 133 5.86 5.56 6.50
CA ILE A 133 5.20 5.07 5.29
C ILE A 133 3.71 5.32 5.40
N GLN A 134 3.07 5.74 4.30
CA GLN A 134 1.62 5.94 4.27
C GLN A 134 1.00 5.47 2.97
N GLY A 135 -0.23 4.97 3.05
CA GLY A 135 -0.96 4.52 1.87
C GLY A 135 -2.44 4.24 2.14
N LYS A 136 -3.18 3.96 1.07
CA LYS A 136 -4.61 3.63 1.10
C LYS A 136 -4.85 2.27 0.48
N SER A 137 -5.85 1.51 0.99
CA SER A 137 -6.24 0.22 0.40
C SER A 137 -5.04 -0.74 0.39
N SER A 138 -4.67 -1.33 -0.75
CA SER A 138 -3.42 -2.10 -0.89
C SER A 138 -2.18 -1.32 -0.45
N GLY A 139 -2.12 0.00 -0.68
CA GLY A 139 -1.06 0.85 -0.12
C GLY A 139 -1.17 1.00 1.40
N GLY A 140 -2.39 1.01 1.95
CA GLY A 140 -2.62 0.98 3.38
C GLY A 140 -2.20 -0.34 4.02
N TYR A 141 -2.41 -1.45 3.30
CA TYR A 141 -1.83 -2.75 3.64
C TYR A 141 -0.30 -2.68 3.67
N GLY A 142 0.31 -2.19 2.59
CA GLY A 142 1.76 -2.01 2.51
C GLY A 142 2.29 -1.15 3.65
N ALA A 143 1.57 -0.09 4.03
CA ALA A 143 1.94 0.77 5.14
C ALA A 143 1.86 0.08 6.52
N MET A 144 1.02 -0.95 6.68
CA MET A 144 0.98 -1.77 7.90
C MET A 144 2.03 -2.88 7.88
N ILE A 145 2.13 -3.62 6.75
CA ILE A 145 2.96 -4.83 6.69
C ILE A 145 4.45 -4.51 6.61
N THR A 146 4.85 -3.47 5.86
CA THR A 146 6.27 -3.14 5.65
C THR A 146 7.00 -2.83 6.95
N PRO A 147 6.49 -1.99 7.88
CA PRO A 147 7.15 -1.79 9.18
C PRO A 147 7.19 -3.04 10.05
N LEU A 148 6.20 -3.94 9.94
CA LEU A 148 6.21 -5.21 10.67
C LEU A 148 7.27 -6.18 10.15
N LEU A 149 7.63 -6.10 8.87
CA LEU A 149 8.68 -6.88 8.23
C LEU A 149 10.06 -6.23 8.36
N ARG A 150 10.13 -4.90 8.29
CA ARG A 150 11.35 -4.09 8.29
C ARG A 150 11.31 -3.00 9.36
N PRO A 151 11.28 -3.37 10.65
CA PRO A 151 11.31 -2.41 11.75
C PRO A 151 12.63 -1.63 11.82
N ASP A 152 13.67 -2.12 11.18
CA ASP A 152 14.95 -1.46 10.97
C ASP A 152 14.85 -0.24 10.04
N LEU A 153 13.82 -0.18 9.20
CA LEU A 153 13.64 0.90 8.22
C LEU A 153 12.55 1.90 8.59
N PHE A 154 11.42 1.48 9.18
CA PHE A 154 10.26 2.33 9.37
C PHE A 154 9.81 2.39 10.85
N GLY A 155 9.81 3.59 11.42
CA GLY A 155 9.34 3.86 12.77
C GLY A 155 8.00 4.57 12.84
N GLY A 156 7.36 4.85 11.71
CA GLY A 156 6.02 5.44 11.64
C GLY A 156 5.18 4.89 10.49
N LEU A 157 3.88 4.80 10.68
CA LEU A 157 2.95 4.35 9.63
C LEU A 157 1.65 5.14 9.62
N ALA A 158 1.06 5.27 8.43
CA ALA A 158 -0.30 5.75 8.26
C ALA A 158 -1.05 4.87 7.25
N THR A 159 -2.13 4.26 7.71
CA THR A 159 -3.01 3.42 6.88
C THR A 159 -4.38 4.04 6.74
N HIS A 160 -4.80 4.24 5.48
CA HIS A 160 -6.10 4.75 5.12
C HIS A 160 -6.91 3.62 4.50
N ALA A 161 -7.89 3.08 5.22
CA ALA A 161 -8.68 1.93 4.78
C ALA A 161 -7.78 0.85 4.16
N GLY A 162 -6.73 0.42 4.88
CA GLY A 162 -5.79 -0.60 4.43
C GLY A 162 -6.38 -2.00 4.56
N ASP A 163 -6.01 -2.88 3.64
CA ASP A 163 -6.48 -4.25 3.61
C ASP A 163 -5.96 -5.00 4.84
N ALA A 164 -6.85 -5.45 5.68
CA ALA A 164 -6.53 -6.13 6.94
C ALA A 164 -7.73 -6.94 7.43
N LEU A 165 -7.49 -7.94 8.26
CA LEU A 165 -8.49 -8.89 8.68
C LEU A 165 -9.09 -9.63 7.47
N PHE A 166 -8.25 -10.42 6.81
CA PHE A 166 -8.49 -11.05 5.49
C PHE A 166 -9.75 -11.90 5.44
N GLU A 167 -10.18 -12.45 6.58
CA GLU A 167 -11.47 -13.13 6.69
C GLU A 167 -12.66 -12.25 6.28
N ASN A 168 -12.55 -10.93 6.43
CA ASN A 168 -13.63 -10.00 6.12
C ASN A 168 -13.43 -9.27 4.79
N CYS A 169 -12.20 -8.83 4.48
CA CYS A 169 -11.98 -8.02 3.28
C CYS A 169 -11.82 -8.85 2.00
N TYR A 170 -11.30 -10.09 2.09
CA TYR A 170 -11.06 -10.92 0.91
C TYR A 170 -11.98 -12.14 0.81
N ALA A 171 -12.14 -12.93 1.88
CA ALA A 171 -12.90 -14.18 1.80
C ALA A 171 -14.37 -13.98 1.39
N ARG A 172 -14.93 -12.82 1.61
CA ARG A 172 -16.29 -12.44 1.18
C ARG A 172 -16.48 -12.51 -0.33
N ASP A 173 -15.42 -12.28 -1.12
CA ASP A 173 -15.48 -12.18 -2.56
C ASP A 173 -15.27 -13.53 -3.27
N PHE A 174 -14.84 -14.59 -2.57
CA PHE A 174 -14.52 -15.88 -3.17
C PHE A 174 -15.68 -16.52 -3.91
N ALA A 175 -16.89 -16.47 -3.33
CA ALA A 175 -18.07 -17.02 -3.99
C ALA A 175 -18.44 -16.27 -5.30
N ALA A 176 -18.26 -14.96 -5.31
CA ALA A 176 -18.49 -14.14 -6.51
C ALA A 176 -17.42 -14.42 -7.58
N ALA A 177 -16.14 -14.50 -7.19
CA ALA A 177 -15.04 -14.81 -8.08
C ALA A 177 -15.19 -16.22 -8.69
N ALA A 178 -15.46 -17.25 -7.86
CA ALA A 178 -15.67 -18.62 -8.33
C ALA A 178 -16.82 -18.71 -9.35
N ARG A 179 -17.95 -18.05 -9.07
CA ARG A 179 -19.08 -18.01 -10.01
C ARG A 179 -18.71 -17.31 -11.31
N ALA A 180 -18.06 -16.16 -11.25
CA ALA A 180 -17.67 -15.40 -12.42
C ALA A 180 -16.70 -16.20 -13.32
N LEU A 181 -15.71 -16.87 -12.72
CA LEU A 181 -14.79 -17.72 -13.47
C LEU A 181 -15.51 -18.85 -14.18
N ARG A 182 -16.40 -19.60 -13.50
CA ARG A 182 -17.13 -20.71 -14.12
C ARG A 182 -18.05 -20.26 -15.25
N GLU A 183 -18.83 -19.21 -15.02
CA GLU A 183 -19.88 -18.79 -15.96
C GLU A 183 -19.33 -18.07 -17.19
N GLN A 184 -18.18 -17.40 -17.08
CA GLN A 184 -17.67 -16.51 -18.13
C GLN A 184 -16.34 -16.97 -18.73
N TYR A 185 -15.55 -17.78 -18.01
CA TYR A 185 -14.15 -18.05 -18.35
C TYR A 185 -13.75 -19.54 -18.17
N ASP A 186 -14.69 -20.46 -18.17
CA ASP A 186 -14.46 -21.91 -17.97
C ASP A 186 -13.56 -22.25 -16.78
N GLY A 187 -13.65 -21.47 -15.69
CA GLY A 187 -12.81 -21.62 -14.51
C GLY A 187 -11.37 -21.11 -14.65
N SER A 188 -11.04 -20.39 -15.72
CA SER A 188 -9.66 -20.00 -16.04
C SER A 188 -9.40 -18.51 -15.83
N PHE A 189 -8.40 -18.17 -15.03
CA PHE A 189 -7.87 -16.82 -14.96
C PHE A 189 -7.09 -16.42 -16.21
N ASP A 190 -6.49 -17.37 -16.95
CA ASP A 190 -5.83 -17.05 -18.21
C ASP A 190 -6.85 -16.55 -19.23
N ALA A 191 -8.02 -17.23 -19.34
CA ALA A 191 -9.11 -16.78 -20.20
C ALA A 191 -9.65 -15.40 -19.76
N PHE A 192 -9.77 -15.15 -18.45
CA PHE A 192 -10.12 -13.83 -17.94
C PHE A 192 -9.11 -12.76 -18.36
N TRP A 193 -7.82 -12.99 -18.19
CA TRP A 193 -6.78 -12.01 -18.53
C TRP A 193 -6.68 -11.78 -20.03
N GLU A 194 -6.92 -12.80 -20.87
CA GLU A 194 -7.01 -12.66 -22.32
C GLU A 194 -8.15 -11.71 -22.70
N ASP A 195 -9.36 -11.92 -22.14
CA ASP A 195 -10.51 -11.05 -22.35
C ASP A 195 -10.26 -9.63 -21.80
N PHE A 196 -9.79 -9.52 -20.56
CA PHE A 196 -9.54 -8.23 -19.92
C PHE A 196 -8.55 -7.35 -20.70
N ARG A 197 -7.57 -7.98 -21.38
CA ARG A 197 -6.55 -7.31 -22.21
C ARG A 197 -6.89 -7.27 -23.70
N SER A 198 -8.06 -7.72 -24.12
CA SER A 198 -8.48 -7.78 -25.52
C SER A 198 -8.69 -6.43 -26.22
N GLY A 199 -8.53 -5.31 -25.48
CA GLY A 199 -8.74 -3.94 -25.97
C GLY A 199 -10.08 -3.36 -25.59
N ARG A 200 -10.94 -4.08 -24.84
CA ARG A 200 -12.11 -3.49 -24.19
C ARG A 200 -11.67 -2.53 -23.07
N PRO A 201 -12.52 -1.52 -22.69
CA PRO A 201 -12.18 -0.66 -21.57
C PRO A 201 -11.99 -1.49 -20.28
N PRO A 202 -10.89 -1.34 -19.54
CA PRO A 202 -10.69 -2.01 -18.25
C PRO A 202 -11.85 -1.70 -17.28
N PHE A 203 -12.22 -2.67 -16.46
CA PHE A 203 -13.32 -2.57 -15.48
C PHE A 203 -14.69 -2.25 -16.10
N SER A 204 -14.92 -2.63 -17.36
CA SER A 204 -16.19 -2.45 -18.06
C SER A 204 -17.17 -3.61 -17.91
N ALA A 205 -16.67 -4.81 -17.56
CA ALA A 205 -17.54 -5.95 -17.26
C ALA A 205 -17.84 -6.05 -15.75
N PRO A 206 -19.01 -6.59 -15.35
CA PRO A 206 -19.51 -6.55 -13.97
C PRO A 206 -18.59 -7.18 -12.91
N ASN A 207 -17.78 -8.19 -13.30
CA ASN A 207 -16.96 -8.95 -12.37
C ASN A 207 -15.46 -8.63 -12.48
N ASP A 208 -15.08 -7.67 -13.31
CA ASP A 208 -13.67 -7.33 -13.52
C ASP A 208 -12.95 -7.01 -12.22
N GLU A 209 -13.56 -6.20 -11.37
CA GLU A 209 -12.96 -5.75 -10.11
C GLU A 209 -12.69 -6.93 -9.17
N VAL A 210 -13.66 -7.81 -8.97
CA VAL A 210 -13.51 -8.95 -8.08
C VAL A 210 -12.49 -9.96 -8.61
N LEU A 211 -12.44 -10.18 -9.94
CA LEU A 211 -11.49 -11.10 -10.54
C LEU A 211 -10.06 -10.54 -10.54
N VAL A 212 -9.87 -9.28 -10.92
CA VAL A 212 -8.56 -8.61 -10.86
C VAL A 212 -8.03 -8.63 -9.43
N ASN A 213 -8.86 -8.22 -8.46
CA ASN A 213 -8.46 -8.20 -7.05
C ASN A 213 -8.12 -9.60 -6.53
N THR A 214 -8.97 -10.59 -6.80
CA THR A 214 -8.74 -11.98 -6.37
C THR A 214 -7.43 -12.54 -6.91
N TYR A 215 -7.16 -12.34 -8.21
CA TYR A 215 -5.93 -12.84 -8.82
C TYR A 215 -4.69 -12.12 -8.29
N ALA A 216 -4.73 -10.79 -8.20
CA ALA A 216 -3.60 -10.01 -7.70
C ALA A 216 -3.23 -10.39 -6.26
N MET A 217 -4.23 -10.61 -5.40
CA MET A 217 -4.01 -11.07 -4.04
C MET A 217 -3.46 -12.50 -4.00
N ALA A 218 -3.98 -13.41 -4.83
CA ALA A 218 -3.45 -14.77 -4.94
C ALA A 218 -1.99 -14.77 -5.43
N ALA A 219 -1.69 -13.97 -6.43
CA ALA A 219 -0.32 -13.80 -6.94
C ALA A 219 0.64 -13.23 -5.88
N ALA A 220 0.14 -12.36 -4.97
CA ALA A 220 0.95 -11.81 -3.89
C ALA A 220 1.14 -12.78 -2.72
N TYR A 221 0.10 -13.56 -2.35
CA TYR A 221 0.07 -14.31 -1.09
C TYR A 221 0.26 -15.82 -1.24
N SER A 222 0.02 -16.36 -2.42
CA SER A 222 0.05 -17.82 -2.66
C SER A 222 0.67 -18.23 -3.99
N ALA A 223 1.59 -17.42 -4.53
CA ALA A 223 2.44 -17.83 -5.63
C ALA A 223 3.39 -18.96 -5.21
N ASN A 224 3.68 -19.87 -6.12
CA ASN A 224 4.66 -20.93 -5.98
C ASN A 224 6.00 -20.51 -6.60
N ASP A 225 7.09 -21.22 -6.28
CA ASP A 225 8.44 -20.90 -6.75
C ASP A 225 8.59 -20.89 -8.27
N ASP A 226 7.71 -21.61 -8.98
CA ASP A 226 7.66 -21.64 -10.45
C ASP A 226 6.83 -20.51 -11.08
N GLY A 227 6.29 -19.61 -10.24
CA GLY A 227 5.44 -18.49 -10.65
C GLY A 227 3.96 -18.85 -10.84
N SER A 228 3.57 -20.11 -10.67
CA SER A 228 2.15 -20.50 -10.64
C SER A 228 1.45 -19.94 -9.42
N VAL A 229 0.14 -19.74 -9.52
CA VAL A 229 -0.66 -19.08 -8.48
C VAL A 229 -1.75 -20.03 -8.00
N ASP A 230 -1.74 -20.32 -6.69
CA ASP A 230 -2.78 -21.10 -6.05
C ASP A 230 -3.91 -20.21 -5.56
N LEU A 231 -5.17 -20.59 -5.87
CA LEU A 231 -6.34 -19.90 -5.33
C LEU A 231 -6.64 -20.39 -3.91
N PRO A 232 -7.08 -19.52 -2.99
CA PRO A 232 -7.43 -19.90 -1.62
C PRO A 232 -8.80 -20.56 -1.51
N PHE A 233 -9.47 -20.85 -2.63
CA PHE A 233 -10.78 -21.48 -2.70
C PHE A 233 -10.92 -22.40 -3.91
N ASP A 234 -11.78 -23.38 -3.78
CA ASP A 234 -12.19 -24.28 -4.86
C ASP A 234 -13.12 -23.55 -5.84
N ILE A 235 -12.85 -23.63 -7.15
CA ILE A 235 -13.63 -22.90 -8.16
C ILE A 235 -15.07 -23.42 -8.27
N GLU A 236 -15.30 -24.73 -8.02
CA GLU A 236 -16.64 -25.32 -8.16
C GLU A 236 -17.55 -24.96 -6.99
N THR A 237 -17.03 -25.00 -5.78
CA THR A 237 -17.82 -24.88 -4.55
C THR A 237 -17.62 -23.55 -3.83
N ALA A 238 -16.54 -22.83 -4.13
CA ALA A 238 -16.03 -21.69 -3.39
C ALA A 238 -15.64 -22.02 -1.93
N GLU A 239 -15.51 -23.30 -1.59
CA GLU A 239 -14.96 -23.71 -0.30
C GLU A 239 -13.50 -23.26 -0.18
N ARG A 240 -13.13 -22.76 0.99
CA ARG A 240 -11.73 -22.39 1.24
C ARG A 240 -10.83 -23.61 1.24
N ILE A 241 -9.72 -23.52 0.53
CA ILE A 241 -8.64 -24.51 0.55
C ILE A 241 -7.75 -24.17 1.76
N PRO A 242 -7.80 -24.99 2.84
CA PRO A 242 -7.18 -24.61 4.12
C PRO A 242 -5.69 -24.32 4.01
N GLU A 243 -4.94 -25.06 3.21
CA GLU A 243 -3.50 -24.93 3.05
C GLU A 243 -3.14 -23.61 2.36
N THR A 244 -3.83 -23.26 1.28
CA THR A 244 -3.62 -21.99 0.56
C THR A 244 -4.09 -20.80 1.40
N TRP A 245 -5.25 -20.95 2.07
CA TRP A 245 -5.76 -19.90 2.95
C TRP A 245 -4.83 -19.62 4.13
N ALA A 246 -4.17 -20.65 4.67
CA ALA A 246 -3.16 -20.46 5.72
C ALA A 246 -1.98 -19.62 5.24
N ARG A 247 -1.51 -19.81 3.99
CA ARG A 247 -0.48 -18.96 3.37
C ARG A 247 -0.90 -17.49 3.31
N TRP A 248 -2.16 -17.22 2.94
CA TRP A 248 -2.70 -15.85 2.94
C TRP A 248 -2.70 -15.25 4.34
N LEU A 249 -3.16 -16.00 5.35
CA LEU A 249 -3.24 -15.52 6.73
C LEU A 249 -1.87 -15.18 7.33
N GLU A 250 -0.79 -15.74 6.84
CA GLU A 250 0.57 -15.34 7.21
C GLU A 250 0.88 -13.88 6.85
N TRP A 251 0.18 -13.34 5.87
CA TRP A 251 0.34 -11.96 5.40
C TRP A 251 -0.68 -10.98 5.98
N ASP A 252 -1.67 -11.46 6.76
CA ASP A 252 -2.64 -10.56 7.40
C ASP A 252 -1.95 -9.68 8.46
N PRO A 253 -1.95 -8.34 8.29
CA PRO A 253 -1.26 -7.44 9.20
C PRO A 253 -1.83 -7.46 10.62
N VAL A 254 -3.11 -7.80 10.80
CA VAL A 254 -3.71 -7.97 12.14
C VAL A 254 -3.15 -9.20 12.84
N LEU A 255 -3.00 -10.32 12.11
CA LEU A 255 -2.44 -11.54 12.69
C LEU A 255 -0.94 -11.39 12.99
N ARG A 256 -0.20 -10.74 12.10
CA ARG A 256 1.22 -10.43 12.36
C ARG A 256 1.40 -9.48 13.54
N ALA A 257 0.52 -8.48 13.68
CA ALA A 257 0.54 -7.57 14.82
C ALA A 257 0.27 -8.27 16.18
N ARG A 258 -0.45 -9.40 16.17
CA ARG A 258 -0.70 -10.23 17.37
C ARG A 258 0.49 -11.03 17.82
N ALA A 259 1.41 -11.36 16.93
CA ALA A 259 2.62 -12.09 17.27
C ALA A 259 3.51 -11.25 18.21
N PRO A 260 4.33 -11.88 19.04
CA PRO A 260 5.22 -11.16 19.96
C PRO A 260 6.11 -10.13 19.28
N GLU A 261 6.66 -10.48 18.12
CA GLU A 261 7.53 -9.62 17.31
C GLU A 261 6.76 -8.41 16.76
N GLY A 262 5.54 -8.61 16.26
CA GLY A 262 4.68 -7.53 15.78
C GLY A 262 4.29 -6.56 16.91
N ARG A 263 4.00 -7.07 18.10
CA ARG A 263 3.73 -6.25 19.29
C ARG A 263 4.93 -5.41 19.71
N GLU A 264 6.13 -5.98 19.63
CA GLU A 264 7.36 -5.24 19.93
C GLU A 264 7.55 -4.09 18.93
N VAL A 265 7.37 -4.36 17.64
CA VAL A 265 7.45 -3.33 16.59
C VAL A 265 6.43 -2.22 16.86
N LEU A 266 5.15 -2.56 17.06
CA LEU A 266 4.10 -1.57 17.27
C LEU A 266 4.33 -0.73 18.53
N ARG A 267 4.82 -1.32 19.62
CA ARG A 267 5.16 -0.62 20.86
C ARG A 267 6.20 0.48 20.65
N ASN A 268 7.14 0.23 19.74
CA ASN A 268 8.26 1.13 19.45
C ASN A 268 7.94 2.17 18.38
N MET A 269 6.78 2.10 17.71
CA MET A 269 6.36 3.09 16.71
C MET A 269 6.31 4.50 17.31
N ARG A 270 6.76 5.45 16.54
CA ARG A 270 6.78 6.87 16.92
C ARG A 270 5.51 7.60 16.52
N ALA A 271 4.86 7.15 15.45
CA ALA A 271 3.60 7.70 14.96
C ALA A 271 2.80 6.62 14.24
N VAL A 272 1.54 6.42 14.62
CA VAL A 272 0.61 5.47 14.02
C VAL A 272 -0.69 6.19 13.72
N TRP A 273 -1.02 6.30 12.43
CA TRP A 273 -2.30 6.84 11.97
C TRP A 273 -3.11 5.73 11.30
N ILE A 274 -4.35 5.56 11.75
CA ILE A 274 -5.26 4.55 11.23
C ILE A 274 -6.59 5.22 10.99
N ASP A 275 -7.12 5.20 9.77
CA ASP A 275 -8.48 5.66 9.53
C ASP A 275 -9.19 4.87 8.42
N SER A 276 -10.51 4.92 8.42
CA SER A 276 -11.37 4.33 7.39
C SER A 276 -12.73 5.02 7.35
N GLY A 277 -13.41 4.96 6.20
CA GLY A 277 -14.81 5.28 6.12
C GLY A 277 -15.65 4.28 6.88
N ARG A 278 -16.67 4.75 7.65
CA ARG A 278 -17.56 3.86 8.45
C ARG A 278 -18.41 2.91 7.61
N SER A 279 -18.58 3.20 6.34
CA SER A 279 -19.38 2.44 5.38
C SER A 279 -18.53 2.02 4.19
N ASP A 280 -17.30 1.60 4.46
CA ASP A 280 -16.37 1.12 3.44
C ASP A 280 -16.96 -0.09 2.72
N GLU A 281 -17.00 -0.07 1.40
CA GLU A 281 -17.61 -1.11 0.57
C GLU A 281 -16.87 -2.45 0.65
N TYR A 282 -15.60 -2.41 1.05
CA TYR A 282 -14.74 -3.59 1.21
C TYR A 282 -14.62 -4.05 2.66
N TYR A 283 -15.37 -3.43 3.59
CA TYR A 283 -15.33 -3.71 5.03
C TYR A 283 -13.96 -3.45 5.69
N LEU A 284 -13.18 -2.53 5.13
CA LEU A 284 -11.83 -2.23 5.62
C LEU A 284 -11.84 -1.48 6.97
N GLU A 285 -12.97 -0.88 7.35
CA GLU A 285 -13.15 -0.32 8.68
C GLU A 285 -13.05 -1.39 9.78
N LEU A 286 -13.44 -2.66 9.47
CA LEU A 286 -13.32 -3.75 10.41
C LEU A 286 -11.85 -4.13 10.64
N GLY A 287 -11.06 -4.15 9.58
CA GLY A 287 -9.61 -4.31 9.64
C GLY A 287 -8.93 -3.18 10.39
N ALA A 288 -9.32 -1.92 10.12
CA ALA A 288 -8.81 -0.76 10.82
C ALA A 288 -9.08 -0.81 12.33
N ILE A 289 -10.29 -1.22 12.74
CA ILE A 289 -10.64 -1.45 14.16
C ILE A 289 -9.76 -2.55 14.76
N ALA A 290 -9.62 -3.68 14.06
CA ALA A 290 -8.85 -4.82 14.54
C ALA A 290 -7.36 -4.45 14.70
N PHE A 291 -6.76 -3.80 13.70
CA PHE A 291 -5.37 -3.39 13.76
C PHE A 291 -5.13 -2.34 14.86
N HIS A 292 -6.02 -1.35 15.02
CA HIS A 292 -5.95 -0.38 16.12
C HIS A 292 -5.98 -1.07 17.50
N ARG A 293 -6.81 -2.11 17.69
CA ARG A 293 -6.83 -2.89 18.94
C ARG A 293 -5.47 -3.53 19.23
N GLU A 294 -4.80 -4.04 18.21
CA GLU A 294 -3.46 -4.62 18.38
C GLU A 294 -2.40 -3.55 18.70
N VAL A 295 -2.49 -2.36 18.10
CA VAL A 295 -1.62 -1.22 18.44
C VAL A 295 -1.76 -0.84 19.91
N VAL A 296 -3.01 -0.75 20.41
CA VAL A 296 -3.27 -0.47 21.83
C VAL A 296 -2.80 -1.62 22.72
N ALA A 297 -3.07 -2.87 22.36
CA ALA A 297 -2.65 -4.06 23.10
C ALA A 297 -1.11 -4.22 23.16
N ALA A 298 -0.40 -3.72 22.16
CA ALA A 298 1.07 -3.67 22.15
C ALA A 298 1.63 -2.68 23.18
N GLY A 299 0.82 -1.74 23.66
CA GLY A 299 1.23 -0.69 24.60
C GLY A 299 1.89 0.50 23.90
N THR A 300 1.57 0.75 22.64
CA THR A 300 1.98 1.99 21.96
C THR A 300 1.42 3.20 22.71
N PRO A 301 2.23 4.22 23.07
CA PRO A 301 1.76 5.40 23.78
C PRO A 301 0.63 6.11 23.03
N ALA A 302 -0.44 6.47 23.76
CA ALA A 302 -1.67 6.99 23.14
C ALA A 302 -1.45 8.27 22.34
N GLU A 303 -0.50 9.12 22.75
CA GLU A 303 -0.13 10.35 22.05
C GLU A 303 0.55 10.10 20.68
N ARG A 304 1.03 8.88 20.46
CA ARG A 304 1.61 8.43 19.18
C ARG A 304 0.61 7.76 18.26
N VAL A 305 -0.66 7.64 18.70
CA VAL A 305 -1.69 6.92 17.94
C VAL A 305 -2.84 7.85 17.59
N ARG A 306 -3.21 7.87 16.32
CA ARG A 306 -4.44 8.48 15.84
C ARG A 306 -5.31 7.42 15.20
N PHE A 307 -6.54 7.27 15.69
CA PHE A 307 -7.54 6.37 15.11
C PHE A 307 -8.82 7.13 14.83
N GLU A 308 -9.37 6.98 13.62
CA GLU A 308 -10.63 7.64 13.26
C GLU A 308 -11.45 6.80 12.27
N LEU A 309 -12.72 6.57 12.60
CA LEU A 309 -13.73 6.13 11.63
C LEU A 309 -14.59 7.34 11.27
N PHE A 310 -14.41 7.86 10.08
CA PHE A 310 -15.15 9.04 9.61
C PHE A 310 -16.41 8.67 8.83
N PRO A 311 -17.41 9.56 8.73
CA PRO A 311 -18.55 9.36 7.85
C PRO A 311 -18.10 9.34 6.38
N GLY A 312 -18.21 8.18 5.72
CA GLY A 312 -17.76 8.01 4.33
C GLY A 312 -17.61 6.54 3.96
N LYS A 313 -17.18 6.35 2.73
CA LYS A 313 -16.94 5.08 2.06
C LYS A 313 -15.43 4.93 1.77
N HIS A 314 -15.06 3.98 0.89
CA HIS A 314 -13.68 3.75 0.46
C HIS A 314 -13.10 4.90 -0.38
N GLY A 315 -13.96 5.66 -1.07
CA GLY A 315 -13.56 6.78 -1.90
C GLY A 315 -13.28 8.09 -1.13
N GLY A 316 -12.65 9.07 -1.80
CA GLY A 316 -12.49 10.44 -1.30
C GLY A 316 -11.44 10.63 -0.19
N LEU A 317 -10.54 9.68 0.00
CA LEU A 317 -9.52 9.68 1.06
C LEU A 317 -8.32 10.61 0.79
N THR A 318 -8.15 11.12 -0.42
CA THR A 318 -7.00 11.97 -0.80
C THR A 318 -6.79 13.16 0.14
N ARG A 319 -7.90 13.74 0.65
CA ARG A 319 -7.83 14.86 1.62
C ARG A 319 -7.31 14.48 2.99
N ARG A 320 -7.23 13.19 3.30
CA ARG A 320 -6.74 12.70 4.60
C ARG A 320 -5.22 12.52 4.63
N TYR A 321 -4.63 12.31 3.47
CA TYR A 321 -3.17 12.16 3.36
C TYR A 321 -2.36 13.34 3.92
N PRO A 322 -2.72 14.62 3.68
CA PRO A 322 -2.02 15.74 4.31
C PRO A 322 -2.12 15.73 5.84
N LEU A 323 -3.25 15.25 6.40
CA LEU A 323 -3.44 15.17 7.85
C LEU A 323 -2.52 14.11 8.48
N SER A 324 -2.50 12.92 7.89
CA SER A 324 -1.62 11.85 8.36
C SER A 324 -0.14 12.17 8.12
N LEU A 325 0.19 12.84 7.01
CA LEU A 325 1.55 13.29 6.74
C LEU A 325 2.04 14.29 7.80
N ALA A 326 1.22 15.29 8.15
CA ALA A 326 1.55 16.24 9.20
C ALA A 326 1.76 15.54 10.55
N PHE A 327 0.91 14.57 10.88
CA PHE A 327 1.04 13.77 12.10
C PHE A 327 2.32 12.93 12.11
N LEU A 328 2.61 12.23 11.00
CA LEU A 328 3.85 11.47 10.85
C LEU A 328 5.08 12.37 10.95
N ALA A 329 5.13 13.47 10.19
CA ALA A 329 6.25 14.40 10.21
C ALA A 329 6.52 14.92 11.62
N GLY A 330 5.48 15.28 12.37
CA GLY A 330 5.60 15.72 13.77
C GLY A 330 6.18 14.64 14.70
N GLY A 331 5.64 13.41 14.63
CA GLY A 331 6.11 12.30 15.47
C GLY A 331 7.53 11.83 15.14
N LEU A 332 7.89 11.88 13.84
CA LEU A 332 9.22 11.46 13.34
C LEU A 332 10.31 12.54 13.54
N SER A 333 9.93 13.81 13.74
CA SER A 333 10.86 14.91 14.00
C SER A 333 11.31 14.99 15.45
N MET A 334 10.57 14.38 16.39
CA MET A 334 10.89 14.48 17.82
C MET A 334 12.22 13.78 18.14
N THR A 335 13.19 14.54 18.65
CA THR A 335 14.38 14.00 19.31
C THR A 335 13.96 13.58 20.72
N LEU A 336 14.19 12.32 21.10
CA LEU A 336 14.03 11.86 22.49
C LEU A 336 15.22 12.26 23.31
#